data_df3e00a1d0efea877768fa4b861ac872
#
_entry.id   df3e00a1d0efea877768fa4b861ac872
#
_cell.length_a   1.000
_cell.length_b   1.000
_cell.length_c   1.000
_cell.angle_alpha   90.00
_cell.angle_beta   90.00
_cell.angle_gamma   90.00
#
_symmetry.space_group_name_H-M   'P 1'
#
loop_
_entity.id
_entity.type
_entity.pdbx_description
1 polymer ?
#
loop_
_entity_poly.entity_id
_entity_poly.type
_entity_poly.pdbx_seq_one_letter_code
_entity_poly.pdbx_strand_id
1 'polypeptide(L)'
;MTSWWETGKDIVRCPYGQPGDRLWVRETWGVISHDYDEHGNMIDWKPDRPASPIREMRFGRGYYSGHVIFRADSEAAWASDDGGGGDDRSAWKPSIHMPRIASRILLEITDVRVERLQDITSNQCRSEGYPSDREAETGGIDMDAWFWFRDLWQQLNGAQSFGAQWAWVVEFKRVNS
;
A
#
# COMPACT_ATOMS: atom_id res chain seq x y z
N MET A 1 -7.74 -26.21 3.10
CA MET A 1 -7.23 -26.75 1.83
C MET A 1 -5.96 -26.00 1.48
N THR A 2 -4.85 -26.69 1.37
CA THR A 2 -3.56 -26.09 0.99
C THR A 2 -3.58 -25.85 -0.51
N SER A 3 -3.43 -24.62 -0.94
CA SER A 3 -3.36 -24.24 -2.36
C SER A 3 -2.01 -24.65 -2.96
N TRP A 4 -1.97 -25.84 -3.51
CA TRP A 4 -0.80 -26.39 -4.17
C TRP A 4 -1.07 -26.52 -5.67
N TRP A 5 -0.11 -26.12 -6.49
CA TRP A 5 -0.14 -26.40 -7.93
C TRP A 5 0.93 -27.44 -8.27
N GLU A 6 0.53 -28.51 -8.93
CA GLU A 6 1.44 -29.52 -9.46
C GLU A 6 1.81 -29.16 -10.89
N THR A 7 3.07 -28.79 -11.12
CA THR A 7 3.68 -28.79 -12.45
C THR A 7 4.59 -30.01 -12.56
N GLY A 8 4.03 -31.12 -13.00
CA GLY A 8 4.81 -32.36 -13.10
C GLY A 8 5.10 -33.03 -11.74
N LYS A 9 6.31 -32.91 -11.21
CA LYS A 9 6.73 -33.53 -9.95
C LYS A 9 6.97 -32.54 -8.81
N ASP A 10 6.93 -31.24 -9.09
CA ASP A 10 7.26 -30.21 -8.13
C ASP A 10 6.02 -29.46 -7.66
N ILE A 11 5.86 -29.36 -6.34
CA ILE A 11 4.82 -28.55 -5.71
C ILE A 11 5.32 -27.12 -5.63
N VAL A 12 4.71 -26.21 -6.39
CA VAL A 12 5.04 -24.78 -6.35
C VAL A 12 4.22 -24.08 -5.26
N ARG A 13 4.90 -23.53 -4.29
CA ARG A 13 4.27 -22.74 -3.22
C ARG A 13 4.14 -21.28 -3.63
N CYS A 14 3.02 -20.66 -3.28
CA CYS A 14 2.88 -19.22 -3.45
C CYS A 14 3.95 -18.48 -2.62
N PRO A 15 4.73 -17.58 -3.23
CA PRO A 15 5.76 -16.83 -2.52
C PRO A 15 5.18 -15.79 -1.55
N TYR A 16 3.89 -15.45 -1.70
CA TYR A 16 3.21 -14.44 -0.89
C TYR A 16 2.54 -15.02 0.37
N GLY A 17 2.49 -16.33 0.52
CA GLY A 17 1.90 -17.00 1.66
C GLY A 17 0.75 -17.94 1.30
N GLN A 18 -0.03 -18.33 2.29
CA GLN A 18 -1.16 -19.24 2.19
C GLN A 18 -2.38 -18.68 2.94
N PRO A 19 -3.60 -19.19 2.70
CA PRO A 19 -4.78 -18.79 3.45
C PRO A 19 -4.57 -18.87 4.95
N GLY A 20 -4.92 -17.79 5.67
CA GLY A 20 -4.68 -17.61 7.10
C GLY A 20 -3.39 -16.86 7.45
N ASP A 21 -2.45 -16.72 6.52
CA ASP A 21 -1.26 -15.89 6.73
C ASP A 21 -1.64 -14.40 6.75
N ARG A 22 -0.84 -13.60 7.44
CA ARG A 22 -1.06 -12.18 7.58
C ARG A 22 0.01 -11.37 6.88
N LEU A 23 -0.45 -10.38 6.11
CA LEU A 23 0.36 -9.38 5.41
C LEU A 23 0.15 -8.03 6.07
N TRP A 24 1.21 -7.27 6.24
CA TRP A 24 1.11 -5.87 6.64
C TRP A 24 1.54 -4.96 5.48
N VAL A 25 0.76 -3.93 5.24
CA VAL A 25 1.01 -3.01 4.13
C VAL A 25 2.06 -1.98 4.53
N ARG A 26 2.97 -1.72 3.62
CA ARG A 26 3.97 -0.66 3.73
C ARG A 26 3.53 0.53 2.90
N GLU A 27 3.48 1.69 3.54
CA GLU A 27 3.11 2.95 2.90
C GLU A 27 4.30 3.94 2.99
N THR A 28 4.33 4.95 2.13
CA THR A 28 5.21 6.10 2.33
C THR A 28 4.74 6.83 3.57
N TRP A 29 5.63 7.04 4.52
CA TRP A 29 5.30 7.44 5.88
C TRP A 29 6.24 8.52 6.41
N GLY A 30 5.81 9.20 7.44
CA GLY A 30 6.61 10.18 8.18
C GLY A 30 6.27 10.15 9.66
N VAL A 31 6.99 10.94 10.46
CA VAL A 31 6.70 11.12 11.88
C VAL A 31 6.66 12.60 12.17
N ILE A 32 5.57 13.06 12.79
CA ILE A 32 5.46 14.40 13.35
C ILE A 32 5.51 14.27 14.87
N SER A 33 6.43 15.00 15.51
CA SER A 33 6.62 14.99 16.97
C SER A 33 6.09 16.24 17.64
N HIS A 34 6.18 17.39 16.98
CA HIS A 34 5.83 18.69 17.53
C HIS A 34 5.38 19.63 16.42
N ASP A 35 4.82 20.76 16.85
CA ASP A 35 4.44 21.89 16.04
C ASP A 35 4.97 23.16 16.73
N TYR A 36 4.77 24.32 16.12
CA TYR A 36 5.12 25.61 16.69
C TYR A 36 3.90 26.51 16.80
N ASP A 37 3.78 27.22 17.91
CA ASP A 37 2.75 28.23 18.08
C ASP A 37 3.09 29.53 17.31
N GLU A 38 2.16 30.50 17.33
CA GLU A 38 2.33 31.80 16.69
C GLU A 38 3.52 32.63 17.21
N HIS A 39 4.08 32.23 18.35
CA HIS A 39 5.25 32.86 18.99
C HIS A 39 6.54 32.07 18.73
N GLY A 40 6.47 30.94 17.98
CA GLY A 40 7.62 30.08 17.70
C GLY A 40 8.00 29.13 18.84
N ASN A 41 7.14 28.96 19.85
CA ASN A 41 7.38 27.97 20.90
C ASN A 41 6.95 26.58 20.43
N MET A 42 7.76 25.58 20.76
CA MET A 42 7.47 24.19 20.46
C MET A 42 6.26 23.72 21.29
N ILE A 43 5.25 23.17 20.61
CA ILE A 43 4.05 22.59 21.21
C ILE A 43 3.85 21.16 20.69
N ASP A 44 3.05 20.37 21.40
CA ASP A 44 2.66 19.04 20.93
C ASP A 44 1.79 19.15 19.68
N TRP A 45 2.17 18.44 18.63
CA TRP A 45 1.36 18.38 17.43
C TRP A 45 0.03 17.66 17.71
N LYS A 46 -1.07 18.30 17.32
CA LYS A 46 -2.42 17.72 17.38
C LYS A 46 -2.78 17.16 16.01
N PRO A 47 -3.11 15.85 15.89
CA PRO A 47 -3.45 15.26 14.61
C PRO A 47 -4.62 15.96 13.91
N ASP A 48 -4.35 16.45 12.70
CA ASP A 48 -5.32 17.01 11.76
C ASP A 48 -5.74 15.98 10.69
N ARG A 49 -5.20 14.78 10.78
CA ARG A 49 -5.35 13.65 9.86
C ARG A 49 -5.24 12.32 10.59
N PRO A 50 -5.58 11.18 9.94
CA PRO A 50 -5.34 9.86 10.53
C PRO A 50 -3.86 9.69 10.89
N ALA A 51 -3.58 9.45 12.16
CA ALA A 51 -2.23 9.31 12.67
C ALA A 51 -2.18 8.27 13.79
N SER A 52 -1.06 7.57 13.92
CA SER A 52 -0.85 6.56 14.95
C SER A 52 0.22 7.02 15.93
N PRO A 53 -0.06 7.14 17.23
CA PRO A 53 0.93 7.56 18.23
C PRO A 53 2.01 6.48 18.37
N ILE A 54 3.26 6.92 18.45
CA ILE A 54 4.43 6.07 18.69
C ILE A 54 5.28 6.66 19.80
N ARG A 55 5.93 5.79 20.54
CA ARG A 55 6.89 6.17 21.57
C ARG A 55 8.16 5.34 21.41
N GLU A 56 9.29 6.05 21.33
CA GLU A 56 10.62 5.42 21.24
C GLU A 56 10.74 4.32 20.17
N MET A 57 10.08 4.53 19.02
CA MET A 57 10.18 3.62 17.89
C MET A 57 11.59 3.70 17.30
N ARG A 58 12.32 2.59 17.32
CA ARG A 58 13.66 2.54 16.71
C ARG A 58 13.58 2.57 15.19
N PHE A 59 14.31 3.52 14.58
CA PHE A 59 14.47 3.59 13.14
C PHE A 59 15.86 4.12 12.77
N GLY A 60 16.60 3.38 11.95
CA GLY A 60 17.99 3.71 11.62
C GLY A 60 18.87 3.73 12.86
N ARG A 61 19.56 4.86 13.10
CA ARG A 61 20.44 5.07 14.26
C ARG A 61 19.76 5.76 15.44
N GLY A 62 18.48 6.11 15.31
CA GLY A 62 17.75 6.90 16.31
C GLY A 62 16.44 6.28 16.76
N TYR A 63 15.75 7.05 17.58
CA TYR A 63 14.41 6.74 18.08
C TYR A 63 13.46 7.87 17.70
N TYR A 64 12.23 7.50 17.34
CA TYR A 64 11.17 8.43 16.99
C TYR A 64 10.04 8.34 18.00
N SER A 65 9.57 9.49 18.47
CA SER A 65 8.36 9.62 19.27
C SER A 65 7.46 10.68 18.64
N GLY A 66 6.15 10.53 18.76
CA GLY A 66 5.17 11.40 18.13
C GLY A 66 4.10 10.60 17.42
N HIS A 67 3.76 11.00 16.20
CA HIS A 67 2.68 10.37 15.43
C HIS A 67 3.19 9.96 14.04
N VAL A 68 2.93 8.72 13.68
CA VAL A 68 3.12 8.25 12.29
C VAL A 68 1.99 8.79 11.44
N ILE A 69 2.36 9.41 10.33
CA ILE A 69 1.45 9.87 9.27
C ILE A 69 1.80 9.21 7.95
N PHE A 70 0.85 9.22 7.01
CA PHE A 70 0.99 8.53 5.74
C PHE A 70 0.74 9.49 4.58
N ARG A 71 1.59 9.43 3.57
CA ARG A 71 1.46 10.29 2.38
C ARG A 71 0.17 10.04 1.61
N ALA A 72 -0.36 8.81 1.68
CA ALA A 72 -1.62 8.45 1.05
C ALA A 72 -2.83 9.25 1.58
N ASP A 73 -2.77 9.77 2.82
CA ASP A 73 -3.87 10.55 3.39
C ASP A 73 -3.80 12.03 2.98
N SER A 74 -2.60 12.62 2.93
CA SER A 74 -2.35 13.98 2.48
C SER A 74 -0.86 14.29 2.45
N GLU A 75 -0.46 15.34 1.73
CA GLU A 75 0.86 15.95 1.89
C GLU A 75 0.99 16.58 3.28
N ALA A 76 2.23 16.67 3.76
CA ALA A 76 2.57 17.34 5.01
C ALA A 76 3.64 18.40 4.72
N ALA A 77 3.47 19.58 5.31
CA ALA A 77 4.54 20.58 5.39
C ALA A 77 5.56 20.13 6.44
N TRP A 78 6.83 20.28 6.12
CA TRP A 78 7.93 19.97 7.02
C TRP A 78 8.65 21.26 7.41
N ALA A 79 9.13 21.36 8.62
CA ALA A 79 9.79 22.58 9.13
C ALA A 79 10.98 23.06 8.29
N SER A 80 11.52 22.21 7.42
CA SER A 80 12.56 22.57 6.45
C SER A 80 12.03 23.25 5.18
N ASP A 81 10.70 23.24 4.96
CA ASP A 81 10.07 23.75 3.73
C ASP A 81 9.85 25.28 3.81
N ASP A 82 9.99 25.90 4.97
CA ASP A 82 9.71 27.31 5.21
C ASP A 82 10.93 28.25 5.22
N GLY A 83 11.99 27.86 4.52
CA GLY A 83 13.15 28.76 4.24
C GLY A 83 14.09 29.01 5.41
N GLY A 84 13.97 28.27 6.49
CA GLY A 84 14.79 28.37 7.70
C GLY A 84 16.18 27.71 7.65
N GLY A 85 16.73 27.45 6.45
CA GLY A 85 18.09 26.90 6.30
C GLY A 85 18.22 25.41 6.68
N GLY A 86 17.13 24.68 6.74
CA GLY A 86 17.11 23.23 6.85
C GLY A 86 17.42 22.54 5.52
N ASP A 87 17.76 21.26 5.60
CA ASP A 87 18.00 20.42 4.42
C ASP A 87 16.70 20.26 3.63
N ASP A 88 16.65 20.65 2.35
CA ASP A 88 15.49 20.58 1.41
C ASP A 88 14.96 19.15 1.20
N ARG A 89 15.32 18.22 2.07
CA ARG A 89 14.92 16.84 1.98
C ARG A 89 13.56 16.62 2.61
N SER A 90 12.64 16.16 1.79
CA SER A 90 11.37 15.63 2.28
C SER A 90 11.57 14.67 3.45
N ALA A 91 10.87 14.90 4.57
CA ALA A 91 10.88 13.99 5.71
C ALA A 91 10.05 12.72 5.46
N TRP A 92 9.39 12.61 4.31
CA TRP A 92 8.76 11.38 3.86
C TRP A 92 9.78 10.26 3.67
N LYS A 93 9.50 9.12 4.28
CA LYS A 93 10.32 7.92 4.22
C LYS A 93 9.70 6.91 3.25
N PRO A 94 10.48 6.32 2.35
CA PRO A 94 10.00 5.29 1.44
C PRO A 94 9.37 4.11 2.17
N SER A 95 8.34 3.53 1.58
CA SER A 95 7.60 2.39 2.14
C SER A 95 8.48 1.18 2.45
N ILE A 96 9.55 0.95 1.67
CA ILE A 96 10.49 -0.16 1.88
C ILE A 96 11.20 -0.12 3.24
N HIS A 97 11.30 1.07 3.84
CA HIS A 97 11.92 1.27 5.15
C HIS A 97 10.90 1.35 6.29
N MET A 98 9.61 1.16 6.02
CA MET A 98 8.58 1.24 7.05
C MET A 98 8.74 0.10 8.06
N PRO A 99 8.87 0.39 9.36
CA PRO A 99 8.89 -0.66 10.38
C PRO A 99 7.48 -1.21 10.61
N ARG A 100 7.39 -2.49 11.00
CA ARG A 100 6.10 -3.17 11.23
C ARG A 100 5.20 -2.43 12.22
N ILE A 101 5.77 -1.86 13.26
CA ILE A 101 5.02 -1.12 14.31
C ILE A 101 4.34 0.16 13.77
N ALA A 102 4.85 0.72 12.67
CA ALA A 102 4.26 1.89 12.03
C ALA A 102 3.12 1.54 11.05
N SER A 103 2.92 0.25 10.73
CA SER A 103 1.87 -0.16 9.80
C SER A 103 0.49 -0.15 10.45
N ARG A 104 -0.45 0.51 9.78
CA ARG A 104 -1.86 0.62 10.17
C ARG A 104 -2.78 -0.33 9.41
N ILE A 105 -2.27 -1.02 8.39
CA ILE A 105 -3.06 -1.93 7.56
C ILE A 105 -2.52 -3.33 7.71
N LEU A 106 -3.37 -4.21 8.24
CA LEU A 106 -3.13 -5.63 8.36
C LEU A 106 -4.14 -6.37 7.50
N LEU A 107 -3.65 -7.29 6.68
CA LEU A 107 -4.45 -8.11 5.79
C LEU A 107 -4.29 -9.57 6.19
N GLU A 108 -5.35 -10.35 6.03
CA GLU A 108 -5.33 -11.81 6.15
C GLU A 108 -5.64 -12.43 4.80
N ILE A 109 -4.79 -13.30 4.33
CA ILE A 109 -4.99 -14.02 3.06
C ILE A 109 -6.18 -14.95 3.23
N THR A 110 -7.16 -14.83 2.35
CA THR A 110 -8.37 -15.65 2.35
C THR A 110 -8.31 -16.77 1.32
N ASP A 111 -7.68 -16.51 0.17
CA ASP A 111 -7.50 -17.48 -0.90
C ASP A 111 -6.20 -17.23 -1.67
N VAL A 112 -5.65 -18.31 -2.22
CA VAL A 112 -4.49 -18.26 -3.11
C VAL A 112 -4.70 -19.26 -4.23
N ARG A 113 -4.62 -18.81 -5.47
CA ARG A 113 -4.76 -19.64 -6.65
C ARG A 113 -3.89 -19.15 -7.80
N VAL A 114 -3.78 -19.94 -8.84
CA VAL A 114 -3.06 -19.57 -10.08
C VAL A 114 -4.08 -19.50 -11.20
N GLU A 115 -4.10 -18.38 -11.90
CA GLU A 115 -4.98 -18.14 -13.05
C GLU A 115 -4.15 -17.61 -14.23
N ARG A 116 -4.68 -17.75 -15.44
CA ARG A 116 -4.10 -17.03 -16.57
C ARG A 116 -4.47 -15.57 -16.48
N LEU A 117 -3.50 -14.70 -16.66
CA LEU A 117 -3.71 -13.26 -16.55
C LEU A 117 -4.81 -12.75 -17.47
N GLN A 118 -4.90 -13.28 -18.68
CA GLN A 118 -5.93 -12.89 -19.64
C GLN A 118 -7.36 -13.31 -19.26
N ASP A 119 -7.49 -14.28 -18.36
CA ASP A 119 -8.79 -14.83 -17.94
C ASP A 119 -9.38 -14.06 -16.72
N ILE A 120 -8.71 -12.96 -16.32
CA ILE A 120 -9.21 -12.07 -15.25
C ILE A 120 -10.62 -11.59 -15.58
N THR A 121 -11.52 -11.70 -14.61
CA THR A 121 -12.90 -11.25 -14.74
C THR A 121 -13.05 -9.77 -14.45
N SER A 122 -14.12 -9.14 -14.95
CA SER A 122 -14.42 -7.73 -14.68
C SER A 122 -14.59 -7.45 -13.18
N ASN A 123 -15.13 -8.39 -12.42
CA ASN A 123 -15.24 -8.26 -10.96
C ASN A 123 -13.87 -8.27 -10.28
N GLN A 124 -12.94 -9.11 -10.73
CA GLN A 124 -11.57 -9.10 -10.25
C GLN A 124 -10.87 -7.79 -10.62
N CYS A 125 -11.07 -7.25 -11.84
CA CYS A 125 -10.54 -5.94 -12.23
C CYS A 125 -11.06 -4.82 -11.31
N ARG A 126 -12.32 -4.86 -10.90
CA ARG A 126 -12.87 -3.92 -9.91
C ARG A 126 -12.21 -4.08 -8.55
N SER A 127 -11.97 -5.31 -8.12
CA SER A 127 -11.27 -5.59 -6.85
C SER A 127 -9.81 -5.13 -6.87
N GLU A 128 -9.17 -5.07 -8.05
CA GLU A 128 -7.82 -4.53 -8.25
C GLU A 128 -7.77 -2.99 -8.22
N GLY A 129 -8.91 -2.32 -8.01
CA GLY A 129 -8.98 -0.87 -7.82
C GLY A 129 -9.44 -0.09 -9.05
N TYR A 130 -10.28 -0.68 -9.90
CA TYR A 130 -10.92 0.05 -10.97
C TYR A 130 -11.61 1.31 -10.43
N PRO A 131 -11.32 2.52 -10.99
CA PRO A 131 -11.79 3.78 -10.42
C PRO A 131 -13.31 3.89 -10.41
N SER A 132 -13.89 4.26 -9.26
CA SER A 132 -15.34 4.39 -9.09
C SER A 132 -15.96 5.55 -9.89
N ASP A 133 -15.23 6.63 -10.10
CA ASP A 133 -15.62 7.74 -10.96
C ASP A 133 -15.74 7.30 -12.42
N ARG A 134 -14.77 6.55 -12.91
CA ARG A 134 -14.81 5.94 -14.25
C ARG A 134 -15.93 4.92 -14.38
N GLU A 135 -16.18 4.13 -13.35
CA GLU A 135 -17.32 3.21 -13.32
C GLU A 135 -18.66 3.93 -13.44
N ALA A 136 -18.80 5.08 -12.78
CA ALA A 136 -20.00 5.93 -12.89
C ALA A 136 -20.15 6.55 -14.28
N GLU A 137 -19.06 7.01 -14.89
CA GLU A 137 -19.05 7.61 -16.23
C GLU A 137 -19.40 6.59 -17.33
N THR A 138 -18.88 5.37 -17.23
CA THR A 138 -19.10 4.30 -18.22
C THR A 138 -20.37 3.49 -17.99
N GLY A 139 -21.08 3.74 -16.88
CA GLY A 139 -22.26 2.96 -16.49
C GLY A 139 -21.93 1.53 -16.05
N GLY A 140 -20.70 1.27 -15.60
CA GLY A 140 -20.30 -0.03 -15.07
C GLY A 140 -20.10 -1.12 -16.15
N ILE A 141 -19.69 -0.72 -17.36
CA ILE A 141 -19.45 -1.67 -18.45
C ILE A 141 -18.27 -2.59 -18.11
N ASP A 142 -18.53 -3.90 -18.10
CA ASP A 142 -17.53 -4.93 -17.76
C ASP A 142 -16.30 -4.89 -18.65
N MET A 143 -16.46 -4.62 -19.94
CA MET A 143 -15.35 -4.51 -20.89
C MET A 143 -14.42 -3.35 -20.56
N ASP A 144 -14.93 -2.23 -20.02
CA ASP A 144 -14.09 -1.07 -19.66
C ASP A 144 -13.21 -1.40 -18.45
N ALA A 145 -13.72 -2.08 -17.43
CA ALA A 145 -12.92 -2.51 -16.29
C ALA A 145 -11.80 -3.47 -16.72
N TRP A 146 -12.08 -4.38 -17.65
CA TRP A 146 -11.09 -5.29 -18.19
C TRP A 146 -10.01 -4.55 -19.00
N PHE A 147 -10.37 -3.60 -19.87
CA PHE A 147 -9.41 -2.81 -20.65
C PHE A 147 -8.54 -1.94 -19.74
N TRP A 148 -9.16 -1.32 -18.72
CA TRP A 148 -8.41 -0.53 -17.73
C TRP A 148 -7.33 -1.38 -17.04
N PHE A 149 -7.68 -2.57 -16.57
CA PHE A 149 -6.72 -3.47 -15.92
C PHE A 149 -5.60 -3.89 -16.88
N ARG A 150 -5.95 -4.28 -18.11
CA ARG A 150 -4.97 -4.64 -19.14
C ARG A 150 -3.98 -3.49 -19.38
N ASP A 151 -4.48 -2.29 -19.55
CA ASP A 151 -3.65 -1.13 -19.87
C ASP A 151 -2.76 -0.76 -18.67
N LEU A 152 -3.30 -0.80 -17.43
CA LEU A 152 -2.53 -0.62 -16.22
C LEU A 152 -1.42 -1.67 -16.09
N TRP A 153 -1.74 -2.94 -16.32
CA TRP A 153 -0.77 -4.02 -16.28
C TRP A 153 0.37 -3.80 -17.28
N GLN A 154 0.03 -3.46 -18.52
CA GLN A 154 1.00 -3.19 -19.58
C GLN A 154 1.87 -1.97 -19.29
N GLN A 155 1.30 -0.92 -18.68
CA GLN A 155 2.05 0.25 -18.25
C GLN A 155 3.11 -0.11 -17.20
N LEU A 156 2.79 -0.98 -16.26
CA LEU A 156 3.68 -1.37 -15.16
C LEU A 156 4.72 -2.42 -15.57
N ASN A 157 4.36 -3.34 -16.47
CA ASN A 157 5.15 -4.54 -16.79
C ASN A 157 5.67 -4.57 -18.23
N GLY A 158 5.32 -3.57 -19.06
CA GLY A 158 5.69 -3.49 -20.48
C GLY A 158 4.55 -3.88 -21.42
N ALA A 159 4.55 -3.28 -22.62
CA ALA A 159 3.44 -3.32 -23.58
C ALA A 159 3.01 -4.73 -24.05
N GLN A 160 3.86 -5.73 -23.94
CA GLN A 160 3.54 -7.11 -24.34
C GLN A 160 3.41 -8.08 -23.16
N SER A 161 3.30 -7.53 -21.94
CA SER A 161 3.27 -8.34 -20.72
C SER A 161 1.89 -8.92 -20.40
N PHE A 162 0.83 -8.44 -21.04
CA PHE A 162 -0.52 -8.97 -20.83
C PHE A 162 -0.83 -10.08 -21.86
N GLY A 163 -1.10 -11.28 -21.37
CA GLY A 163 -1.37 -12.43 -22.24
C GLY A 163 -1.59 -13.73 -21.46
N ALA A 164 -1.18 -14.85 -22.04
CA ALA A 164 -1.41 -16.19 -21.50
C ALA A 164 -0.47 -16.57 -20.32
N GLN A 165 0.18 -15.60 -19.69
CA GLN A 165 1.02 -15.82 -18.52
C GLN A 165 0.19 -16.26 -17.33
N TRP A 166 0.81 -17.10 -16.47
CA TRP A 166 0.24 -17.49 -15.21
C TRP A 166 0.57 -16.46 -14.14
N ALA A 167 -0.44 -16.09 -13.37
CA ALA A 167 -0.31 -15.18 -12.24
C ALA A 167 -0.84 -15.81 -10.95
N TRP A 168 -0.21 -15.50 -9.83
CA TRP A 168 -0.76 -15.79 -8.53
C TRP A 168 -1.86 -14.78 -8.23
N VAL A 169 -3.06 -15.26 -7.97
CA VAL A 169 -4.16 -14.47 -7.45
C VAL A 169 -4.19 -14.69 -5.94
N VAL A 170 -4.02 -13.61 -5.18
CA VAL A 170 -4.03 -13.62 -3.73
C VAL A 170 -5.19 -12.77 -3.26
N GLU A 171 -6.21 -13.40 -2.70
CA GLU A 171 -7.33 -12.70 -2.10
C GLU A 171 -7.06 -12.45 -0.60
N PHE A 172 -7.48 -11.32 -0.12
CA PHE A 172 -7.29 -10.96 1.28
C PHE A 172 -8.44 -10.09 1.79
N LYS A 173 -8.61 -10.09 3.10
CA LYS A 173 -9.49 -9.17 3.81
C LYS A 173 -8.69 -8.33 4.79
N ARG A 174 -9.12 -7.09 5.02
CA ARG A 174 -8.57 -6.25 6.07
C ARG A 174 -8.98 -6.81 7.43
N VAL A 175 -8.04 -6.91 8.36
CA VAL A 175 -8.29 -7.30 9.74
C VAL A 175 -7.91 -6.15 10.66
N ASN A 176 -8.66 -5.97 11.71
CA ASN A 176 -8.34 -4.99 12.74
C ASN A 176 -7.11 -5.46 13.52
N SER A 177 -6.18 -4.54 13.74
CA SER A 177 -4.96 -4.77 14.51
C SER A 177 -5.24 -4.69 16.01
#